data_b8cadf07fab5998da6f52bbe98a8b1c9
#
_entry.id   b8cadf07fab5998da6f52bbe98a8b1c9
#
_cell.length_a   1.000
_cell.length_b   1.000
_cell.length_c   1.000
_cell.angle_alpha   90.00
_cell.angle_beta   90.00
_cell.angle_gamma   90.00
#
_symmetry.space_group_name_H-M   'P 1'
#
loop_
_entity.id
_entity.type
_entity.pdbx_description
1 polymer ?
#
loop_
_entity_poly.entity_id
_entity_poly.type
_entity_poly.pdbx_seq_one_letter_code
_entity_poly.pdbx_strand_id
1 'polypeptide(L)'
;MYGAECRPATKEVETRLSVMETKMLRWTAGVTRMDHIRNDVIRQKFGIAPIADKMREARSRWYGHVLRGKEDSARKIGINFEVMGRRLRGRPKQRWSDRLYMDLKVASYHPCLALDRERWRHDARIANTATKRDRR
;
A
#
# COMPACT_ATOMS: atom_id res chain seq x y z
N MET A 1 -6.63 1.37 -9.71
CA MET A 1 -6.63 0.22 -8.75
C MET A 1 -7.79 0.39 -7.78
N TYR A 2 -8.99 0.18 -8.26
CA TYR A 2 -10.21 0.33 -7.46
C TYR A 2 -10.35 -0.85 -6.47
N GLY A 3 -10.52 -0.56 -5.18
CA GLY A 3 -10.69 -1.57 -4.12
C GLY A 3 -9.43 -2.33 -3.70
N ALA A 4 -8.25 -1.93 -4.18
CA ALA A 4 -7.00 -2.58 -3.79
C ALA A 4 -6.62 -2.32 -2.33
N GLU A 5 -7.13 -1.23 -1.75
CA GLU A 5 -6.97 -0.86 -0.36
C GLU A 5 -7.64 -1.83 0.61
N CYS A 6 -8.73 -2.48 0.21
CA CYS A 6 -9.51 -3.40 1.03
C CYS A 6 -9.09 -4.86 0.90
N ARG A 7 -8.15 -5.19 0.01
CA ARG A 7 -7.69 -6.56 -0.22
C ARG A 7 -6.33 -6.81 0.42
N PRO A 8 -6.08 -8.01 0.98
CA PRO A 8 -4.75 -8.36 1.44
C PRO A 8 -3.79 -8.39 0.24
N ALA A 9 -2.80 -7.51 0.24
CA ALA A 9 -1.76 -7.51 -0.78
C ALA A 9 -0.74 -8.61 -0.48
N THR A 10 -0.88 -9.75 -1.12
CA THR A 10 0.14 -10.79 -1.08
C THR A 10 1.36 -10.35 -1.90
N LYS A 11 2.53 -10.88 -1.56
CA LYS A 11 3.78 -10.59 -2.29
C LYS A 11 3.65 -10.91 -3.79
N GLU A 12 2.88 -11.93 -4.12
CA GLU A 12 2.61 -12.32 -5.51
C GLU A 12 1.83 -11.23 -6.27
N VAL A 13 0.78 -10.68 -5.66
CA VAL A 13 -0.01 -9.59 -6.24
C VAL A 13 0.84 -8.35 -6.45
N GLU A 14 1.66 -7.97 -5.46
CA GLU A 14 2.59 -6.84 -5.57
C GLU A 14 3.58 -7.04 -6.71
N THR A 15 4.14 -8.25 -6.87
CA THR A 15 5.06 -8.59 -7.96
C THR A 15 4.37 -8.50 -9.33
N ARG A 16 3.18 -9.06 -9.47
CA ARG A 16 2.41 -9.02 -10.73
C ARG A 16 2.09 -7.58 -11.13
N LEU A 17 1.65 -6.75 -10.18
CA LEU A 17 1.35 -5.34 -10.43
C LEU A 17 2.62 -4.55 -10.79
N SER A 18 3.75 -4.81 -10.13
CA SER A 18 5.03 -4.18 -10.44
C SER A 18 5.51 -4.54 -11.86
N VAL A 19 5.29 -5.78 -12.28
CA VAL A 19 5.61 -6.20 -13.67
C VAL A 19 4.72 -5.48 -14.68
N MET A 20 3.41 -5.36 -14.41
CA MET A 20 2.49 -4.61 -15.28
C MET A 20 2.88 -3.14 -15.39
N GLU A 21 3.09 -2.47 -14.24
CA GLU A 21 3.56 -1.08 -14.20
C GLU A 21 4.81 -0.88 -15.05
N THR A 22 5.81 -1.73 -14.86
CA THR A 22 7.07 -1.63 -15.60
C THR A 22 6.88 -1.84 -17.10
N LYS A 23 6.01 -2.77 -17.50
CA LYS A 23 5.70 -2.97 -18.93
C LYS A 23 5.06 -1.73 -19.54
N MET A 24 4.09 -1.11 -18.85
CA MET A 24 3.45 0.12 -19.31
C MET A 24 4.45 1.28 -19.43
N LEU A 25 5.29 1.47 -18.41
CA LEU A 25 6.30 2.54 -18.40
C LEU A 25 7.35 2.36 -19.51
N ARG A 26 7.79 1.12 -19.76
CA ARG A 26 8.70 0.82 -20.87
C ARG A 26 8.07 1.11 -22.22
N TRP A 27 6.83 0.69 -22.40
CA TRP A 27 6.10 0.96 -23.63
C TRP A 27 5.95 2.47 -23.87
N THR A 28 5.57 3.23 -22.85
CA THR A 28 5.45 4.71 -22.93
C THR A 28 6.78 5.39 -23.18
N ALA A 29 7.88 4.85 -22.64
CA ALA A 29 9.23 5.38 -22.84
C ALA A 29 9.84 5.01 -24.19
N GLY A 30 9.22 4.10 -24.96
CA GLY A 30 9.79 3.53 -26.17
C GLY A 30 11.02 2.64 -25.92
N VAL A 31 11.17 2.10 -24.70
CA VAL A 31 12.33 1.32 -24.27
C VAL A 31 12.01 -0.17 -24.28
N THR A 32 12.84 -0.94 -24.95
CA THR A 32 12.73 -2.40 -25.03
C THR A 32 13.49 -3.10 -23.90
N ARG A 33 13.34 -4.43 -23.79
CA ARG A 33 14.18 -5.23 -22.86
C ARG A 33 15.64 -5.32 -23.33
N MET A 34 15.89 -5.17 -24.62
CA MET A 34 17.21 -5.22 -25.21
C MET A 34 18.10 -4.05 -24.81
N ASP A 35 17.48 -2.92 -24.44
CA ASP A 35 18.22 -1.71 -24.01
C ASP A 35 18.84 -1.83 -22.62
N HIS A 36 18.58 -2.92 -21.89
CA HIS A 36 19.12 -3.23 -20.56
C HIS A 36 18.98 -2.12 -19.51
N ILE A 37 18.04 -1.17 -19.71
CA ILE A 37 17.81 -0.07 -18.79
C ILE A 37 17.06 -0.59 -17.53
N ARG A 38 17.57 -0.23 -16.35
CA ARG A 38 16.94 -0.59 -15.07
C ARG A 38 15.56 0.04 -14.91
N ASN A 39 14.64 -0.70 -14.30
CA ASN A 39 13.27 -0.22 -14.05
C ASN A 39 13.24 1.04 -13.17
N ASP A 40 14.18 1.18 -12.23
CA ASP A 40 14.25 2.34 -11.35
C ASP A 40 14.59 3.63 -12.10
N VAL A 41 15.47 3.55 -13.13
CA VAL A 41 15.79 4.68 -13.99
C VAL A 41 14.56 5.14 -14.78
N ILE A 42 13.76 4.18 -15.26
CA ILE A 42 12.53 4.48 -15.99
C ILE A 42 11.51 5.16 -15.05
N ARG A 43 11.33 4.65 -13.82
CA ARG A 43 10.46 5.27 -12.82
C ARG A 43 10.92 6.68 -12.46
N GLN A 44 12.24 6.90 -12.33
CA GLN A 44 12.80 8.23 -12.07
C GLN A 44 12.51 9.21 -13.21
N LYS A 45 12.65 8.78 -14.47
CA LYS A 45 12.33 9.60 -15.65
C LYS A 45 10.89 10.12 -15.63
N PHE A 46 9.93 9.28 -15.16
CA PHE A 46 8.52 9.64 -15.07
C PHE A 46 8.11 10.20 -13.69
N GLY A 47 9.02 10.29 -12.72
CA GLY A 47 8.69 10.73 -11.36
C GLY A 47 7.68 9.83 -10.64
N ILE A 48 7.63 8.52 -10.97
CA ILE A 48 6.62 7.59 -10.47
C ILE A 48 7.21 6.73 -9.35
N ALA A 49 6.50 6.69 -8.21
CA ALA A 49 6.82 5.80 -7.12
C ALA A 49 6.42 4.35 -7.44
N PRO A 50 7.14 3.34 -6.90
CA PRO A 50 6.78 1.93 -7.06
C PRO A 50 5.34 1.65 -6.65
N ILE A 51 4.66 0.77 -7.39
CA ILE A 51 3.26 0.42 -7.14
C ILE A 51 3.02 -0.11 -5.72
N ALA A 52 3.98 -0.83 -5.14
CA ALA A 52 3.91 -1.33 -3.76
C ALA A 52 3.76 -0.20 -2.74
N ASP A 53 4.51 0.90 -2.93
CA ASP A 53 4.45 2.08 -2.05
C ASP A 53 3.11 2.81 -2.22
N LYS A 54 2.61 2.91 -3.45
CA LYS A 54 1.27 3.47 -3.72
C LYS A 54 0.15 2.65 -3.09
N MET A 55 0.26 1.33 -3.12
CA MET A 55 -0.69 0.44 -2.45
C MET A 55 -0.65 0.60 -0.92
N ARG A 56 0.54 0.75 -0.35
CA ARG A 56 0.72 1.01 1.08
C ARG A 56 0.09 2.35 1.47
N GLU A 57 0.36 3.40 0.70
CA GLU A 57 -0.26 4.71 0.90
C GLU A 57 -1.79 4.64 0.84
N ALA A 58 -2.35 3.97 -0.15
CA ALA A 58 -3.80 3.81 -0.30
C ALA A 58 -4.43 3.07 0.90
N ARG A 59 -3.80 1.96 1.37
CA ARG A 59 -4.26 1.23 2.57
C ARG A 59 -4.21 2.09 3.82
N SER A 60 -3.12 2.83 4.03
CA SER A 60 -2.96 3.70 5.19
C SER A 60 -3.99 4.83 5.20
N ARG A 61 -4.25 5.44 4.04
CA ARG A 61 -5.30 6.48 3.90
C ARG A 61 -6.69 5.92 4.21
N TRP A 62 -7.01 4.76 3.65
CA TRP A 62 -8.29 4.10 3.87
C TRP A 62 -8.47 3.74 5.34
N TYR A 63 -7.45 3.18 5.98
CA TYR A 63 -7.47 2.85 7.40
C TYR A 63 -7.75 4.08 8.28
N GLY A 64 -7.03 5.17 8.07
CA GLY A 64 -7.28 6.41 8.79
C GLY A 64 -8.68 6.98 8.54
N HIS A 65 -9.24 6.82 7.33
CA HIS A 65 -10.62 7.19 7.03
C HIS A 65 -11.62 6.36 7.83
N VAL A 66 -11.42 5.06 7.93
CA VAL A 66 -12.31 4.16 8.67
C VAL A 66 -12.26 4.40 10.16
N LEU A 67 -11.07 4.62 10.75
CA LEU A 67 -10.92 4.90 12.18
C LEU A 67 -11.64 6.19 12.62
N ARG A 68 -11.66 7.20 11.75
CA ARG A 68 -12.39 8.46 12.01
C ARG A 68 -13.89 8.39 11.71
N GLY A 69 -14.35 7.27 11.14
CA GLY A 69 -15.76 7.05 10.86
C GLY A 69 -16.59 6.85 12.12
N LYS A 70 -17.92 6.87 11.95
CA LYS A 70 -18.87 6.58 13.04
C LYS A 70 -18.66 5.14 13.54
N GLU A 71 -18.87 4.90 14.84
CA GLU A 71 -18.73 3.58 15.48
C GLU A 71 -19.63 2.52 14.82
N ASP A 72 -20.84 2.90 14.44
CA ASP A 72 -21.82 2.01 13.79
C ASP A 72 -21.55 1.76 12.31
N SER A 73 -20.44 2.28 11.80
CA SER A 73 -20.07 2.03 10.40
C SER A 73 -19.69 0.57 10.18
N ALA A 74 -20.32 -0.08 9.20
CA ALA A 74 -20.04 -1.47 8.81
C ALA A 74 -18.54 -1.71 8.54
N ARG A 75 -17.82 -0.68 8.07
CA ARG A 75 -16.37 -0.73 7.83
C ARG A 75 -15.58 -0.85 9.14
N LYS A 76 -15.96 -0.09 10.17
CA LYS A 76 -15.31 -0.10 11.48
C LYS A 76 -15.63 -1.39 12.23
N ILE A 77 -16.88 -1.85 12.17
CA ILE A 77 -17.29 -3.14 12.69
C ILE A 77 -16.47 -4.26 12.00
N GLY A 78 -16.32 -4.20 10.68
CA GLY A 78 -15.56 -5.20 9.92
C GLY A 78 -14.07 -5.26 10.25
N ILE A 79 -13.44 -4.13 10.62
CA ILE A 79 -12.04 -4.13 11.07
C ILE A 79 -11.89 -4.77 12.45
N ASN A 80 -12.83 -4.50 13.35
CA ASN A 80 -12.83 -4.99 14.74
C ASN A 80 -13.46 -6.39 14.88
N PHE A 81 -13.95 -6.95 13.76
CA PHE A 81 -14.65 -8.23 13.79
C PHE A 81 -13.70 -9.38 14.11
N GLU A 82 -13.91 -9.99 15.26
CA GLU A 82 -13.23 -11.21 15.65
C GLU A 82 -13.96 -12.44 15.07
N VAL A 83 -13.26 -13.15 14.19
CA VAL A 83 -13.80 -14.41 13.64
C VAL A 83 -13.61 -15.52 14.67
N MET A 84 -14.71 -15.94 15.27
CA MET A 84 -14.75 -17.09 16.18
C MET A 84 -14.44 -18.38 15.40
N GLY A 85 -13.58 -19.22 15.96
CA GLY A 85 -13.27 -20.54 15.41
C GLY A 85 -11.78 -20.82 15.23
N ARG A 86 -11.44 -22.11 15.18
CA ARG A 86 -10.07 -22.58 14.92
C ARG A 86 -9.72 -22.41 13.44
N ARG A 87 -8.55 -21.89 13.17
CA ARG A 87 -8.01 -21.86 11.79
C ARG A 87 -7.81 -23.29 11.30
N LEU A 88 -8.11 -23.54 10.03
CA LEU A 88 -7.86 -24.82 9.38
C LEU A 88 -6.36 -25.17 9.45
N ARG A 89 -6.07 -26.49 9.48
CA ARG A 89 -4.70 -27.03 9.48
C ARG A 89 -3.98 -26.56 8.20
N GLY A 90 -2.72 -26.12 8.35
CA GLY A 90 -1.88 -25.65 7.25
C GLY A 90 -1.40 -24.20 7.44
N ARG A 91 -0.68 -23.66 6.45
CA ARG A 91 -0.18 -22.29 6.49
C ARG A 91 -1.37 -21.31 6.48
N PRO A 92 -1.53 -20.46 7.51
CA PRO A 92 -2.63 -19.52 7.57
C PRO A 92 -2.55 -18.51 6.41
N LYS A 93 -3.68 -18.23 5.77
CA LYS A 93 -3.78 -17.16 4.78
C LYS A 93 -3.51 -15.80 5.46
N GLN A 94 -2.74 -14.96 4.80
CA GLN A 94 -2.46 -13.61 5.26
C GLN A 94 -3.75 -12.79 5.32
N ARG A 95 -4.06 -12.22 6.48
CA ARG A 95 -5.21 -11.32 6.65
C ARG A 95 -4.82 -9.90 6.22
N TRP A 96 -5.82 -9.10 5.89
CA TRP A 96 -5.63 -7.69 5.57
C TRP A 96 -5.03 -6.91 6.76
N SER A 97 -5.52 -7.17 7.97
CA SER A 97 -4.99 -6.57 9.21
C SER A 97 -3.51 -6.87 9.43
N ASP A 98 -3.08 -8.11 9.22
CA ASP A 98 -1.67 -8.49 9.36
C ASP A 98 -0.78 -7.66 8.41
N ARG A 99 -1.23 -7.47 7.17
CA ARG A 99 -0.51 -6.65 6.19
C ARG A 99 -0.49 -5.17 6.58
N LEU A 100 -1.61 -4.64 7.05
CA LEU A 100 -1.70 -3.27 7.52
C LEU A 100 -0.73 -3.01 8.69
N TYR A 101 -0.71 -3.89 9.70
CA TYR A 101 0.22 -3.75 10.82
C TYR A 101 1.68 -3.78 10.38
N MET A 102 2.03 -4.63 9.42
CA MET A 102 3.37 -4.63 8.84
C MET A 102 3.69 -3.31 8.13
N ASP A 103 2.75 -2.78 7.37
CA ASP A 103 2.92 -1.50 6.66
C ASP A 103 3.08 -0.33 7.66
N LEU A 104 2.30 -0.29 8.74
CA LEU A 104 2.43 0.71 9.81
C LEU A 104 3.77 0.61 10.54
N LYS A 105 4.24 -0.62 10.81
CA LYS A 105 5.54 -0.86 11.43
C LYS A 105 6.69 -0.38 10.54
N VAL A 106 6.64 -0.63 9.24
CA VAL A 106 7.63 -0.15 8.27
C VAL A 106 7.63 1.38 8.19
N ALA A 107 6.46 1.99 8.28
CA ALA A 107 6.30 3.43 8.25
C ALA A 107 6.59 4.11 9.61
N SER A 108 6.77 3.32 10.68
CA SER A 108 7.10 3.78 12.04
C SER A 108 6.09 4.76 12.66
N TYR A 109 4.78 4.58 12.40
CA TYR A 109 3.75 5.36 13.06
C TYR A 109 2.67 4.53 13.72
N HIS A 110 2.12 5.08 14.80
CA HIS A 110 1.15 4.41 15.64
C HIS A 110 -0.29 4.65 15.16
N PRO A 111 -1.19 3.65 15.26
CA PRO A 111 -2.59 3.77 14.85
C PRO A 111 -3.37 4.94 15.46
N CYS A 112 -3.04 5.35 16.71
CA CYS A 112 -3.71 6.46 17.37
C CYS A 112 -3.52 7.81 16.65
N LEU A 113 -2.43 7.98 15.89
CA LEU A 113 -2.21 9.17 15.07
C LEU A 113 -3.23 9.30 13.93
N ALA A 114 -3.94 8.22 13.61
CA ALA A 114 -4.96 8.23 12.57
C ALA A 114 -6.17 9.11 12.91
N LEU A 115 -6.37 9.48 14.18
CA LEU A 115 -7.42 10.41 14.62
C LEU A 115 -7.13 11.85 14.17
N ASP A 116 -5.86 12.25 14.13
CA ASP A 116 -5.44 13.52 13.56
C ASP A 116 -5.33 13.38 12.03
N ARG A 117 -6.28 13.98 11.33
CA ARG A 117 -6.38 13.87 9.86
C ARG A 117 -5.21 14.50 9.13
N GLU A 118 -4.72 15.65 9.59
CA GLU A 118 -3.67 16.40 8.90
C GLU A 118 -2.34 15.69 9.05
N ARG A 119 -2.00 15.33 10.28
CA ARG A 119 -0.78 14.58 10.59
C ARG A 119 -0.77 13.22 9.88
N TRP A 120 -1.87 12.47 9.95
CA TRP A 120 -1.99 11.18 9.25
C TRP A 120 -1.83 11.31 7.75
N ARG A 121 -2.42 12.34 7.14
CA ARG A 121 -2.30 12.59 5.70
C ARG A 121 -0.87 12.93 5.30
N HIS A 122 -0.17 13.69 6.13
CA HIS A 122 1.24 14.01 5.92
C HIS A 122 2.10 12.75 6.02
N ASP A 123 1.94 11.97 7.09
CA ASP A 123 2.71 10.75 7.35
C ASP A 123 2.44 9.68 6.28
N ALA A 124 1.20 9.47 5.88
CA ALA A 124 0.86 8.54 4.80
C ALA A 124 1.56 8.88 3.47
N ARG A 125 1.80 10.18 3.18
CA ARG A 125 2.60 10.62 2.02
C ARG A 125 4.08 10.35 2.18
N ILE A 126 4.63 10.49 3.39
CA ILE A 126 6.05 10.25 3.68
C ILE A 126 6.40 8.77 3.52
N ALA A 127 5.43 7.88 3.68
CA ALA A 127 5.60 6.46 3.39
C ALA A 127 5.91 6.16 1.90
N ASN A 128 5.73 7.13 1.02
CA ASN A 128 6.09 7.07 -0.37
C ASN A 128 7.55 7.52 -0.57
N THR A 129 8.45 6.58 -0.79
CA THR A 129 9.89 6.83 -0.93
C THR A 129 10.26 7.79 -2.06
N ALA A 130 9.43 7.92 -3.11
CA ALA A 130 9.65 8.87 -4.19
C ALA A 130 9.52 10.33 -3.72
N THR A 131 8.62 10.61 -2.77
CA THR A 131 8.43 11.99 -2.23
C THR A 131 9.57 12.44 -1.31
N LYS A 132 10.35 11.50 -0.75
CA LYS A 132 11.51 11.83 0.09
C LYS A 132 12.71 12.34 -0.71
N ARG A 133 12.83 11.98 -2.00
CA ARG A 133 13.97 12.36 -2.86
C ARG A 133 13.84 13.77 -3.44
N ASP A 134 12.62 14.28 -3.60
CA ASP A 134 12.37 15.61 -4.16
C ASP A 134 12.54 16.77 -3.15
N ARG A 135 12.93 16.48 -1.90
CA ARG A 135 13.13 17.48 -0.83
C ARG A 135 14.60 17.78 -0.52
N ARG A 136 15.50 17.42 -1.44
CA ARG A 136 16.93 17.82 -1.34
C ARG A 136 17.31 18.80 -2.43
#